data_fde37ccdaefeffa85f685aef8b620637
#
_entry.id   fde37ccdaefeffa85f685aef8b620637
#
_cell.length_a   1.000
_cell.length_b   1.000
_cell.length_c   1.000
_cell.angle_alpha   90.00
_cell.angle_beta   90.00
_cell.angle_gamma   90.00
#
_symmetry.space_group_name_H-M   'P 1'
#
loop_
_entity.id
_entity.type
_entity.pdbx_description
1 polymer ?
#
loop_
_entity_poly.entity_id
_entity_poly.type
_entity_poly.pdbx_seq_one_letter_code
_entity_poly.pdbx_strand_id
1 'polypeptide(L)'
;MDAPRNHPRSAALYARACRVLPGGVNSPVRAMRAIGRDPLFIDRGAGAEIFDVDGNAYVDYVCSWGALVAGHAHPQVLGAIAAAAARGTSFGAPTAAEVELAEEVARRVPGAEMLRMTSSGTEAAMTAIRLARGHTGRDVVIKFAGAYHGHSDGLLAQAGSGLLTQGVPASPGVPAATAAATVVVPWNDREALVRATESHAVAAIIAEPCPANMGLIPPAEGFVELLRERADASGALLILDEVISGFRVARGGASERSGVRGDLVVLGKILGGGLPAAAVTGSRELLETLAPVGEVYQAGTLSGNPLAVAAGLATLALLDEDAYVALASSTQRLAEGLRAAAGARPVSVTWAPGLLTVFFAERPPHDLASARLCDLDAYGAWCRELLARGVYPPPSQFEAWFPSLAHEQEHIERTLAAAAAAFEALGERSEARA
;
A
#
# COMPACT_ATOMS: atom_id res chain seq x y z
N MET A 1 31.57 -1.30 16.52
CA MET A 1 31.26 -1.09 15.07
C MET A 1 31.20 -2.47 14.46
N ASP A 2 29.99 -2.90 14.00
CA ASP A 2 29.87 -4.16 13.28
C ASP A 2 30.68 -4.09 11.97
N ALA A 3 31.22 -5.25 11.55
CA ALA A 3 31.93 -5.35 10.29
C ALA A 3 31.00 -4.92 9.12
N PRO A 4 31.55 -4.30 8.05
CA PRO A 4 30.74 -3.87 6.92
C PRO A 4 30.03 -5.10 6.32
N ARG A 5 28.70 -4.99 6.16
CA ARG A 5 27.88 -6.05 5.55
C ARG A 5 28.32 -6.30 4.12
N ASN A 6 28.68 -7.51 3.82
CA ASN A 6 29.11 -7.95 2.48
C ASN A 6 27.98 -8.81 1.85
N HIS A 7 27.78 -8.70 0.54
CA HIS A 7 26.65 -9.32 -0.16
C HIS A 7 27.06 -10.11 -1.42
N PRO A 8 28.09 -10.96 -1.37
CA PRO A 8 28.59 -11.64 -2.57
C PRO A 8 27.59 -12.64 -3.16
N ARG A 9 26.79 -13.32 -2.32
CA ARG A 9 25.76 -14.27 -2.78
C ARG A 9 24.56 -13.53 -3.38
N SER A 10 24.11 -12.43 -2.77
CA SER A 10 23.09 -11.56 -3.34
C SER A 10 23.52 -11.01 -4.70
N ALA A 11 24.74 -10.53 -4.85
CA ALA A 11 25.28 -10.04 -6.13
C ALA A 11 25.29 -11.14 -7.21
N ALA A 12 25.75 -12.35 -6.86
CA ALA A 12 25.75 -13.49 -7.78
C ALA A 12 24.34 -13.91 -8.21
N LEU A 13 23.36 -13.89 -7.27
CA LEU A 13 21.96 -14.17 -7.56
C LEU A 13 21.35 -13.07 -8.44
N TYR A 14 21.64 -11.82 -8.19
CA TYR A 14 21.15 -10.71 -9.01
C TYR A 14 21.63 -10.82 -10.45
N ALA A 15 22.93 -11.11 -10.67
CA ALA A 15 23.47 -11.34 -12.00
C ALA A 15 22.77 -12.54 -12.72
N ARG A 16 22.38 -13.58 -11.99
CA ARG A 16 21.58 -14.68 -12.54
C ARG A 16 20.15 -14.27 -12.84
N ALA A 17 19.51 -13.55 -11.89
CA ALA A 17 18.14 -13.09 -12.03
C ALA A 17 17.94 -12.19 -13.24
N CYS A 18 18.88 -11.27 -13.52
CA CYS A 18 18.83 -10.39 -14.69
C CYS A 18 18.82 -11.14 -16.04
N ARG A 19 19.23 -12.42 -16.08
CA ARG A 19 19.16 -13.25 -17.28
C ARG A 19 17.78 -13.86 -17.55
N VAL A 20 16.93 -13.95 -16.52
CA VAL A 20 15.65 -14.68 -16.60
C VAL A 20 14.45 -13.87 -16.10
N LEU A 21 14.69 -12.75 -15.42
CA LEU A 21 13.67 -11.85 -14.92
C LEU A 21 13.97 -10.42 -15.43
N PRO A 22 12.98 -9.69 -15.93
CA PRO A 22 13.17 -8.29 -16.33
C PRO A 22 13.71 -7.44 -15.18
N GLY A 23 14.96 -6.91 -15.34
CA GLY A 23 15.64 -6.16 -14.29
C GLY A 23 15.96 -6.94 -13.01
N GLY A 24 15.93 -8.30 -13.08
CA GLY A 24 16.25 -9.21 -11.99
C GLY A 24 15.16 -9.32 -10.90
N VAL A 25 13.97 -8.77 -11.12
CA VAL A 25 12.89 -8.68 -10.12
C VAL A 25 11.51 -8.90 -10.71
N ASN A 26 10.53 -9.28 -9.87
CA ASN A 26 9.12 -9.45 -10.24
C ASN A 26 8.25 -8.21 -9.93
N SER A 27 8.86 -7.11 -9.43
CA SER A 27 8.19 -5.83 -9.24
C SER A 27 9.23 -4.70 -9.29
N PRO A 28 9.00 -3.59 -10.01
CA PRO A 28 10.03 -2.59 -10.32
C PRO A 28 10.73 -1.98 -9.09
N VAL A 29 9.98 -1.68 -8.04
CA VAL A 29 10.53 -1.04 -6.84
C VAL A 29 11.55 -1.93 -6.10
N ARG A 30 11.44 -3.26 -6.24
CA ARG A 30 12.37 -4.24 -5.63
C ARG A 30 13.78 -4.15 -6.22
N ALA A 31 13.95 -3.53 -7.40
CA ALA A 31 15.26 -3.34 -8.03
C ALA A 31 16.13 -2.30 -7.32
N MET A 32 15.62 -1.58 -6.31
CA MET A 32 16.34 -0.57 -5.50
C MET A 32 17.03 0.54 -6.30
N ARG A 33 16.62 0.76 -7.57
CA ARG A 33 17.23 1.77 -8.45
C ARG A 33 17.09 3.19 -7.91
N ALA A 34 15.96 3.50 -7.24
CA ALA A 34 15.72 4.82 -6.68
C ALA A 34 16.73 5.22 -5.60
N ILE A 35 17.38 4.25 -4.96
CA ILE A 35 18.44 4.48 -3.97
C ILE A 35 19.84 4.16 -4.50
N GLY A 36 19.96 3.88 -5.80
CA GLY A 36 21.24 3.69 -6.47
C GLY A 36 22.05 2.48 -5.98
N ARG A 37 21.38 1.33 -5.72
CA ARG A 37 22.05 0.08 -5.35
C ARG A 37 21.35 -1.15 -5.97
N ASP A 38 22.05 -2.27 -5.97
CA ASP A 38 21.48 -3.57 -6.34
C ASP A 38 20.60 -4.16 -5.20
N PRO A 39 19.59 -4.96 -5.53
CA PRO A 39 18.69 -5.57 -4.53
C PRO A 39 19.41 -6.62 -3.69
N LEU A 40 18.95 -6.75 -2.44
CA LEU A 40 19.29 -7.88 -1.58
C LEU A 40 18.37 -9.05 -1.88
N PHE A 41 18.92 -10.26 -1.86
CA PHE A 41 18.15 -11.51 -1.95
C PHE A 41 17.89 -12.04 -0.54
N ILE A 42 16.62 -12.12 -0.17
CA ILE A 42 16.19 -12.53 1.17
C ILE A 42 16.02 -14.04 1.20
N ASP A 43 16.56 -14.67 2.24
CA ASP A 43 16.46 -16.11 2.50
C ASP A 43 15.24 -16.44 3.38
N ARG A 44 15.03 -15.67 4.46
CA ARG A 44 13.94 -15.87 5.42
C ARG A 44 13.55 -14.59 6.15
N GLY A 45 12.38 -14.62 6.79
CA GLY A 45 11.94 -13.59 7.72
C GLY A 45 11.43 -14.21 9.02
N ALA A 46 11.58 -13.49 10.14
CA ALA A 46 11.07 -13.90 11.46
C ALA A 46 10.75 -12.63 12.28
N GLY A 47 9.53 -12.53 12.80
CA GLY A 47 9.11 -11.36 13.56
C GLY A 47 9.29 -10.06 12.78
N ALA A 48 10.04 -9.11 13.31
CA ALA A 48 10.32 -7.82 12.67
C ALA A 48 11.54 -7.86 11.73
N GLU A 49 12.20 -9.01 11.54
CA GLU A 49 13.46 -9.07 10.83
C GLU A 49 13.39 -9.93 9.57
N ILE A 50 14.21 -9.54 8.58
CA ILE A 50 14.53 -10.35 7.40
C ILE A 50 16.02 -10.66 7.39
N PHE A 51 16.37 -11.77 6.78
CA PHE A 51 17.74 -12.26 6.67
C PHE A 51 18.06 -12.46 5.20
N ASP A 52 19.15 -11.85 4.73
CA ASP A 52 19.59 -12.08 3.36
C ASP A 52 20.31 -13.42 3.19
N VAL A 53 20.55 -13.82 1.94
CA VAL A 53 21.25 -15.05 1.60
C VAL A 53 22.72 -15.08 2.03
N ASP A 54 23.27 -13.94 2.40
CA ASP A 54 24.63 -13.78 2.93
C ASP A 54 24.66 -13.87 4.46
N GLY A 55 23.48 -13.99 5.12
CA GLY A 55 23.33 -14.17 6.56
C GLY A 55 23.20 -12.87 7.34
N ASN A 56 23.11 -11.73 6.68
CA ASN A 56 22.90 -10.44 7.36
C ASN A 56 21.43 -10.27 7.80
N ALA A 57 21.22 -9.79 9.03
CA ALA A 57 19.90 -9.48 9.57
C ALA A 57 19.56 -7.99 9.41
N TYR A 58 18.29 -7.71 9.16
CA TYR A 58 17.75 -6.35 9.00
C TYR A 58 16.41 -6.22 9.72
N VAL A 59 16.20 -5.15 10.48
CA VAL A 59 14.86 -4.75 10.92
C VAL A 59 14.09 -4.27 9.69
N ASP A 60 12.98 -4.95 9.36
CA ASP A 60 12.24 -4.75 8.11
C ASP A 60 11.05 -3.82 8.26
N TYR A 61 11.11 -2.65 7.66
CA TYR A 61 9.98 -1.71 7.60
C TYR A 61 9.24 -1.72 6.25
N VAL A 62 9.58 -2.64 5.35
CA VAL A 62 8.79 -2.90 4.14
C VAL A 62 7.64 -3.86 4.45
N CYS A 63 7.86 -4.88 5.29
CA CYS A 63 6.85 -5.86 5.73
C CYS A 63 5.97 -6.36 4.57
N SER A 64 6.62 -6.74 3.45
CA SER A 64 5.95 -7.14 2.21
C SER A 64 4.95 -6.08 1.69
N TRP A 65 5.37 -4.80 1.71
CA TRP A 65 4.56 -3.64 1.30
C TRP A 65 3.28 -3.50 2.12
N GLY A 66 3.38 -3.84 3.39
CA GLY A 66 2.30 -3.70 4.35
C GLY A 66 1.38 -4.91 4.51
N ALA A 67 1.64 -6.03 3.86
CA ALA A 67 0.82 -7.24 4.05
C ALA A 67 1.05 -7.91 5.41
N LEU A 68 2.26 -7.77 6.00
CA LEU A 68 2.67 -8.49 7.19
C LEU A 68 2.52 -7.65 8.47
N VAL A 69 1.28 -7.29 8.82
CA VAL A 69 0.99 -6.51 10.04
C VAL A 69 1.37 -7.25 11.33
N ALA A 70 1.33 -8.58 11.32
CA ALA A 70 1.75 -9.43 12.44
C ALA A 70 3.26 -9.73 12.45
N GLY A 71 4.02 -9.24 11.46
CA GLY A 71 5.42 -9.60 11.24
C GLY A 71 5.60 -10.86 10.40
N HIS A 72 6.86 -11.22 10.17
CA HIS A 72 7.25 -12.40 9.39
C HIS A 72 7.02 -13.70 10.15
N ALA A 73 6.57 -14.72 9.42
CA ALA A 73 6.45 -16.10 9.91
C ALA A 73 5.69 -16.24 11.25
N HIS A 74 4.62 -15.46 11.45
CA HIS A 74 3.84 -15.50 12.68
C HIS A 74 3.28 -16.92 12.93
N PRO A 75 3.51 -17.55 14.12
CA PRO A 75 3.19 -18.96 14.34
C PRO A 75 1.73 -19.34 14.09
N GLN A 76 0.79 -18.49 14.51
CA GLN A 76 -0.65 -18.75 14.30
C GLN A 76 -1.02 -18.72 12.82
N VAL A 77 -0.46 -17.76 12.06
CA VAL A 77 -0.71 -17.65 10.61
C VAL A 77 -0.11 -18.84 9.88
N LEU A 78 1.14 -19.23 10.19
CA LEU A 78 1.77 -20.41 9.61
C LEU A 78 1.02 -21.69 9.96
N GLY A 79 0.57 -21.84 11.21
CA GLY A 79 -0.24 -22.97 11.65
C GLY A 79 -1.57 -23.09 10.88
N ALA A 80 -2.26 -21.98 10.66
CA ALA A 80 -3.49 -21.94 9.86
C ALA A 80 -3.25 -22.32 8.39
N ILE A 81 -2.18 -21.80 7.78
CA ILE A 81 -1.78 -22.16 6.42
C ILE A 81 -1.47 -23.66 6.32
N ALA A 82 -0.68 -24.22 7.26
CA ALA A 82 -0.32 -25.63 7.26
C ALA A 82 -1.54 -26.53 7.41
N ALA A 83 -2.48 -26.17 8.31
CA ALA A 83 -3.72 -26.90 8.51
C ALA A 83 -4.64 -26.86 7.25
N ALA A 84 -4.70 -25.73 6.59
CA ALA A 84 -5.44 -25.60 5.32
C ALA A 84 -4.78 -26.40 4.20
N ALA A 85 -3.45 -26.31 4.05
CA ALA A 85 -2.67 -27.03 3.04
C ALA A 85 -2.82 -28.56 3.15
N ALA A 86 -2.92 -29.08 4.37
CA ALA A 86 -3.13 -30.52 4.61
C ALA A 86 -4.47 -31.03 4.04
N ARG A 87 -5.46 -30.13 3.81
CA ARG A 87 -6.77 -30.47 3.23
C ARG A 87 -6.85 -30.21 1.72
N GLY A 88 -5.88 -29.50 1.15
CA GLY A 88 -5.82 -29.13 -0.26
C GLY A 88 -5.60 -27.62 -0.46
N THR A 89 -5.00 -27.25 -1.58
CA THR A 89 -4.58 -25.88 -1.87
C THR A 89 -5.58 -25.11 -2.74
N SER A 90 -6.43 -25.82 -3.50
CA SER A 90 -7.44 -25.24 -4.38
C SER A 90 -8.44 -26.32 -4.81
N PHE A 91 -9.74 -25.97 -4.89
CA PHE A 91 -10.78 -26.97 -5.15
C PHE A 91 -11.61 -26.67 -6.42
N GLY A 92 -11.57 -25.43 -6.92
CA GLY A 92 -12.49 -25.00 -7.98
C GLY A 92 -13.97 -25.02 -7.55
N ALA A 93 -14.20 -24.96 -6.24
CA ALA A 93 -15.50 -25.00 -5.57
C ALA A 93 -15.45 -24.12 -4.32
N PRO A 94 -16.60 -23.57 -3.85
CA PRO A 94 -16.64 -22.74 -2.64
C PRO A 94 -16.27 -23.53 -1.38
N THR A 95 -15.75 -22.83 -0.37
CA THR A 95 -15.38 -23.39 0.93
C THR A 95 -16.07 -22.64 2.07
N ALA A 96 -16.26 -23.29 3.21
CA ALA A 96 -16.84 -22.66 4.40
C ALA A 96 -15.99 -21.45 4.87
N ALA A 97 -14.68 -21.56 4.81
CA ALA A 97 -13.77 -20.49 5.25
C ALA A 97 -13.92 -19.19 4.44
N GLU A 98 -14.31 -19.25 3.15
CA GLU A 98 -14.64 -18.07 2.37
C GLU A 98 -15.83 -17.30 2.95
N VAL A 99 -16.84 -18.02 3.45
CA VAL A 99 -18.01 -17.42 4.12
C VAL A 99 -17.58 -16.76 5.42
N GLU A 100 -16.77 -17.45 6.24
CA GLU A 100 -16.25 -16.93 7.50
C GLU A 100 -15.43 -15.64 7.29
N LEU A 101 -14.57 -15.59 6.26
CA LEU A 101 -13.80 -14.40 5.94
C LEU A 101 -14.69 -13.25 5.46
N ALA A 102 -15.71 -13.54 4.64
CA ALA A 102 -16.66 -12.52 4.18
C ALA A 102 -17.45 -11.93 5.35
N GLU A 103 -17.91 -12.76 6.28
CA GLU A 103 -18.60 -12.33 7.50
C GLU A 103 -17.68 -11.51 8.42
N GLU A 104 -16.40 -11.88 8.53
CA GLU A 104 -15.41 -11.12 9.32
C GLU A 104 -15.16 -9.74 8.71
N VAL A 105 -15.03 -9.64 7.38
CA VAL A 105 -14.93 -8.37 6.68
C VAL A 105 -16.18 -7.50 6.91
N ALA A 106 -17.37 -8.08 6.78
CA ALA A 106 -18.63 -7.37 7.00
C ALA A 106 -18.77 -6.82 8.43
N ARG A 107 -18.22 -7.52 9.42
CA ARG A 107 -18.21 -7.05 10.83
C ARG A 107 -17.23 -5.90 11.07
N ARG A 108 -16.21 -5.74 10.23
CA ARG A 108 -15.14 -4.73 10.43
C ARG A 108 -15.32 -3.49 9.57
N VAL A 109 -15.60 -3.68 8.29
CA VAL A 109 -15.58 -2.59 7.30
C VAL A 109 -16.92 -1.88 7.24
N PRO A 110 -16.97 -0.56 7.49
CA PRO A 110 -18.21 0.20 7.45
C PRO A 110 -18.90 0.12 6.07
N GLY A 111 -20.14 -0.34 6.05
CA GLY A 111 -20.95 -0.45 4.83
C GLY A 111 -20.73 -1.73 4.02
N ALA A 112 -19.87 -2.64 4.48
CA ALA A 112 -19.67 -3.94 3.85
C ALA A 112 -20.83 -4.90 4.19
N GLU A 113 -21.67 -5.22 3.21
CA GLU A 113 -22.76 -6.21 3.33
C GLU A 113 -22.45 -7.49 2.55
N MET A 114 -21.74 -7.36 1.44
CA MET A 114 -21.28 -8.46 0.59
C MET A 114 -19.84 -8.25 0.17
N LEU A 115 -19.19 -9.37 -0.21
CA LEU A 115 -17.79 -9.37 -0.62
C LEU A 115 -17.59 -10.29 -1.82
N ARG A 116 -16.75 -9.84 -2.76
CA ARG A 116 -16.22 -10.69 -3.84
C ARG A 116 -14.71 -10.76 -3.73
N MET A 117 -14.19 -11.97 -3.52
CA MET A 117 -12.76 -12.23 -3.45
C MET A 117 -12.10 -12.14 -4.82
N THR A 118 -10.83 -11.69 -4.82
CA THR A 118 -9.90 -11.71 -5.95
C THR A 118 -8.51 -12.11 -5.45
N SER A 119 -7.54 -12.27 -6.35
CA SER A 119 -6.18 -12.67 -5.95
C SER A 119 -5.23 -11.49 -5.76
N SER A 120 -5.58 -10.30 -6.21
CA SER A 120 -4.73 -9.09 -6.11
C SER A 120 -5.56 -7.81 -6.00
N GLY A 121 -4.94 -6.76 -5.41
CA GLY A 121 -5.54 -5.43 -5.37
C GLY A 121 -5.84 -4.86 -6.76
N THR A 122 -5.03 -5.21 -7.77
CA THR A 122 -5.29 -4.84 -9.17
C THR A 122 -6.61 -5.42 -9.67
N GLU A 123 -6.85 -6.71 -9.42
CA GLU A 123 -8.11 -7.36 -9.81
C GLU A 123 -9.30 -6.78 -9.05
N ALA A 124 -9.15 -6.50 -7.76
CA ALA A 124 -10.19 -5.90 -6.95
C ALA A 124 -10.55 -4.49 -7.42
N ALA A 125 -9.56 -3.61 -7.66
CA ALA A 125 -9.78 -2.27 -8.19
C ALA A 125 -10.39 -2.30 -9.61
N MET A 126 -9.90 -3.19 -10.49
CA MET A 126 -10.47 -3.40 -11.82
C MET A 126 -11.93 -3.83 -11.73
N THR A 127 -12.26 -4.72 -10.79
CA THR A 127 -13.63 -5.20 -10.55
C THR A 127 -14.53 -4.08 -10.04
N ALA A 128 -14.04 -3.29 -9.06
CA ALA A 128 -14.78 -2.16 -8.50
C ALA A 128 -15.13 -1.11 -9.58
N ILE A 129 -14.18 -0.77 -10.44
CA ILE A 129 -14.41 0.16 -11.56
C ILE A 129 -15.40 -0.41 -12.58
N ARG A 130 -15.26 -1.69 -12.96
CA ARG A 130 -16.20 -2.33 -13.89
C ARG A 130 -17.62 -2.35 -13.32
N LEU A 131 -17.74 -2.64 -12.03
CA LEU A 131 -19.01 -2.64 -11.30
C LEU A 131 -19.61 -1.22 -11.30
N ALA A 132 -18.82 -0.19 -10.97
CA ALA A 132 -19.27 1.18 -10.97
C ALA A 132 -19.75 1.64 -12.37
N ARG A 133 -19.02 1.30 -13.43
CA ARG A 133 -19.42 1.59 -14.80
C ARG A 133 -20.71 0.85 -15.17
N GLY A 134 -20.82 -0.45 -14.84
CA GLY A 134 -22.00 -1.25 -15.11
C GLY A 134 -23.24 -0.74 -14.37
N HIS A 135 -23.08 -0.32 -13.12
CA HIS A 135 -24.16 0.20 -12.30
C HIS A 135 -24.64 1.58 -12.77
N THR A 136 -23.71 2.49 -13.05
CA THR A 136 -24.05 3.90 -13.42
C THR A 136 -24.34 4.10 -14.89
N GLY A 137 -23.94 3.17 -15.76
CA GLY A 137 -24.00 3.35 -17.22
C GLY A 137 -23.04 4.43 -17.75
N ARG A 138 -22.01 4.81 -16.99
CA ARG A 138 -21.06 5.87 -17.33
C ARG A 138 -19.63 5.31 -17.43
N ASP A 139 -18.73 6.01 -18.15
CA ASP A 139 -17.38 5.50 -18.43
C ASP A 139 -16.29 6.18 -17.62
N VAL A 140 -16.46 7.46 -17.26
CA VAL A 140 -15.39 8.28 -16.70
C VAL A 140 -15.13 7.92 -15.24
N VAL A 141 -13.85 7.75 -14.90
CA VAL A 141 -13.39 7.56 -13.52
C VAL A 141 -12.46 8.69 -13.13
N ILE A 142 -12.66 9.27 -11.96
CA ILE A 142 -11.73 10.24 -11.36
C ILE A 142 -10.79 9.46 -10.43
N LYS A 143 -9.48 9.68 -10.57
CA LYS A 143 -8.44 9.24 -9.63
C LYS A 143 -7.52 10.41 -9.27
N PHE A 144 -6.63 10.19 -8.30
CA PHE A 144 -5.72 11.23 -7.83
C PHE A 144 -4.28 11.01 -8.30
N ALA A 145 -3.58 12.11 -8.58
CA ALA A 145 -2.16 12.08 -8.90
C ALA A 145 -1.35 11.50 -7.73
N GLY A 146 -0.46 10.57 -8.03
CA GLY A 146 0.34 9.87 -7.01
C GLY A 146 -0.32 8.65 -6.40
N ALA A 147 -1.65 8.47 -6.55
CA ALA A 147 -2.34 7.26 -6.11
C ALA A 147 -2.03 6.06 -7.01
N TYR A 148 -1.92 4.87 -6.40
CA TYR A 148 -1.76 3.61 -7.11
C TYR A 148 -2.91 2.66 -6.78
N HIS A 149 -3.63 2.27 -7.81
CA HIS A 149 -4.81 1.38 -7.70
C HIS A 149 -4.63 0.10 -8.52
N GLY A 150 -3.41 -0.41 -8.57
CA GLY A 150 -3.07 -1.55 -9.43
C GLY A 150 -2.69 -1.12 -10.85
N HIS A 151 -2.39 -2.11 -11.69
CA HIS A 151 -1.82 -1.89 -13.02
C HIS A 151 -2.75 -2.26 -14.19
N SER A 152 -4.08 -2.17 -13.99
CA SER A 152 -5.02 -2.22 -15.11
C SER A 152 -4.90 -0.96 -15.97
N ASP A 153 -5.05 -1.10 -17.30
CA ASP A 153 -4.80 -0.03 -18.27
C ASP A 153 -5.50 1.29 -17.93
N GLY A 154 -6.77 1.23 -17.52
CA GLY A 154 -7.53 2.44 -17.16
C GLY A 154 -7.01 3.17 -15.93
N LEU A 155 -6.24 2.49 -15.06
CA LEU A 155 -5.66 3.07 -13.85
C LEU A 155 -4.19 3.49 -14.04
N LEU A 156 -3.54 3.05 -15.13
CA LEU A 156 -2.23 3.52 -15.57
C LEU A 156 -2.37 4.80 -16.41
N ALA A 157 -3.06 5.79 -15.83
CA ALA A 157 -3.22 7.12 -16.38
C ALA A 157 -2.55 8.16 -15.47
N GLN A 158 -1.99 9.19 -16.09
CA GLN A 158 -1.41 10.37 -15.43
C GLN A 158 -2.06 11.65 -15.95
N ALA A 159 -1.93 12.75 -15.24
CA ALA A 159 -2.44 14.04 -15.69
C ALA A 159 -1.80 14.47 -17.02
N GLY A 160 -2.63 14.90 -18.00
CA GLY A 160 -2.18 15.54 -19.20
C GLY A 160 -1.73 16.99 -18.96
N SER A 161 -1.38 17.70 -20.03
CA SER A 161 -0.95 19.11 -19.98
C SER A 161 -2.12 20.07 -19.81
N GLY A 162 -2.73 20.16 -18.63
CA GLY A 162 -3.83 21.08 -18.33
C GLY A 162 -4.65 20.62 -17.11
N LEU A 163 -5.24 21.55 -16.38
CA LEU A 163 -5.92 21.32 -15.10
C LEU A 163 -7.19 20.43 -15.15
N LEU A 164 -7.70 20.10 -16.34
CA LEU A 164 -8.92 19.31 -16.54
C LEU A 164 -8.79 18.33 -17.70
N THR A 165 -7.58 17.93 -18.05
CA THR A 165 -7.34 17.06 -19.20
C THR A 165 -7.62 15.59 -18.85
N GLN A 166 -8.27 14.91 -19.80
CA GLN A 166 -8.33 13.43 -19.84
C GLN A 166 -6.94 12.84 -19.59
N GLY A 167 -6.88 11.72 -18.88
CA GLY A 167 -5.64 11.04 -18.57
C GLY A 167 -4.87 10.65 -19.85
N VAL A 168 -3.57 10.82 -19.81
CA VAL A 168 -2.66 10.26 -20.82
C VAL A 168 -2.06 8.98 -20.31
N PRO A 169 -1.65 8.03 -21.20
CA PRO A 169 -1.02 6.78 -20.77
C PRO A 169 0.23 7.05 -19.90
N ALA A 170 0.27 6.43 -18.71
CA ALA A 170 1.44 6.46 -17.82
C ALA A 170 2.47 5.37 -18.16
N SER A 171 2.13 4.48 -19.10
CA SER A 171 2.97 3.37 -19.54
C SER A 171 2.82 3.15 -21.05
N PRO A 172 3.90 2.84 -21.76
CA PRO A 172 3.80 2.27 -23.11
C PRO A 172 2.90 1.02 -23.10
N GLY A 173 2.10 0.86 -24.14
CA GLY A 173 1.17 -0.26 -24.28
C GLY A 173 -0.25 0.02 -23.77
N VAL A 174 -0.46 1.06 -22.98
CA VAL A 174 -1.82 1.50 -22.57
C VAL A 174 -2.45 2.26 -23.74
N PRO A 175 -3.63 1.83 -24.26
CA PRO A 175 -4.32 2.54 -25.33
C PRO A 175 -4.76 3.95 -24.87
N ALA A 176 -4.58 4.94 -25.72
CA ALA A 176 -4.97 6.33 -25.41
C ALA A 176 -6.48 6.43 -25.08
N ALA A 177 -7.33 5.70 -25.79
CA ALA A 177 -8.77 5.67 -25.55
C ALA A 177 -9.11 5.12 -24.14
N THR A 178 -8.35 4.15 -23.62
CA THR A 178 -8.55 3.60 -22.28
C THR A 178 -8.11 4.60 -21.22
N ALA A 179 -6.97 5.26 -21.41
CA ALA A 179 -6.49 6.30 -20.49
C ALA A 179 -7.41 7.54 -20.48
N ALA A 180 -8.01 7.89 -21.63
CA ALA A 180 -8.92 9.03 -21.78
C ALA A 180 -10.22 8.90 -20.96
N ALA A 181 -10.61 7.68 -20.58
CA ALA A 181 -11.74 7.43 -19.67
C ALA A 181 -11.38 7.67 -18.19
N THR A 182 -10.17 8.15 -17.90
CA THR A 182 -9.72 8.43 -16.53
C THR A 182 -9.31 9.89 -16.42
N VAL A 183 -9.91 10.62 -15.50
CA VAL A 183 -9.55 12.00 -15.14
C VAL A 183 -8.63 11.95 -13.92
N VAL A 184 -7.47 12.60 -14.01
CA VAL A 184 -6.50 12.62 -12.93
C VAL A 184 -6.47 14.01 -12.29
N VAL A 185 -6.79 14.07 -11.00
CA VAL A 185 -6.91 15.30 -10.20
C VAL A 185 -5.76 15.34 -9.19
N PRO A 186 -5.17 16.51 -8.87
CA PRO A 186 -4.21 16.61 -7.77
C PRO A 186 -4.87 16.23 -6.44
N TRP A 187 -4.11 15.50 -5.59
CA TRP A 187 -4.56 15.20 -4.23
C TRP A 187 -4.69 16.49 -3.42
N ASN A 188 -5.69 16.60 -2.56
CA ASN A 188 -6.01 17.77 -1.74
C ASN A 188 -6.44 19.04 -2.52
N ASP A 189 -6.61 18.99 -3.84
CA ASP A 189 -7.14 20.11 -4.64
C ASP A 189 -8.67 20.04 -4.73
N ARG A 190 -9.33 20.77 -3.82
CA ARG A 190 -10.80 20.84 -3.74
C ARG A 190 -11.44 21.38 -5.01
N GLU A 191 -10.88 22.44 -5.58
CA GLU A 191 -11.44 23.08 -6.77
C GLU A 191 -11.31 22.18 -8.00
N ALA A 192 -10.17 21.52 -8.18
CA ALA A 192 -9.99 20.59 -9.28
C ALA A 192 -10.97 19.42 -9.20
N LEU A 193 -11.23 18.87 -8.00
CA LEU A 193 -12.22 17.82 -7.80
C LEU A 193 -13.63 18.29 -8.15
N VAL A 194 -14.05 19.47 -7.68
CA VAL A 194 -15.35 20.06 -8.01
C VAL A 194 -15.50 20.22 -9.52
N ARG A 195 -14.54 20.87 -10.17
CA ARG A 195 -14.56 21.07 -11.64
C ARG A 195 -14.62 19.73 -12.39
N ALA A 196 -13.86 18.74 -11.96
CA ALA A 196 -13.86 17.42 -12.62
C ALA A 196 -15.22 16.71 -12.54
N THR A 197 -15.88 16.77 -11.37
CA THR A 197 -17.22 16.17 -11.19
C THR A 197 -18.33 16.92 -11.91
N GLU A 198 -18.18 18.22 -12.13
CA GLU A 198 -19.16 19.04 -12.86
C GLU A 198 -19.00 18.95 -14.38
N SER A 199 -17.78 18.68 -14.85
CA SER A 199 -17.48 18.68 -16.29
C SER A 199 -17.64 17.30 -16.95
N HIS A 200 -17.85 16.22 -16.20
CA HIS A 200 -17.89 14.86 -16.71
C HIS A 200 -19.07 14.06 -16.15
N ALA A 201 -19.59 13.13 -16.94
CA ALA A 201 -20.51 12.10 -16.47
C ALA A 201 -19.70 11.01 -15.77
N VAL A 202 -19.42 11.21 -14.48
CA VAL A 202 -18.51 10.35 -13.69
C VAL A 202 -19.22 9.08 -13.26
N ALA A 203 -18.58 7.92 -13.51
CA ALA A 203 -19.00 6.61 -13.00
C ALA A 203 -18.53 6.41 -11.55
N ALA A 204 -17.29 6.77 -11.27
CA ALA A 204 -16.70 6.62 -9.95
C ALA A 204 -15.60 7.65 -9.67
N ILE A 205 -15.46 7.97 -8.38
CA ILE A 205 -14.27 8.59 -7.80
C ILE A 205 -13.55 7.50 -7.02
N ILE A 206 -12.30 7.18 -7.41
CA ILE A 206 -11.46 6.22 -6.66
C ILE A 206 -10.37 6.96 -5.92
N ALA A 207 -10.24 6.72 -4.62
CA ALA A 207 -9.25 7.37 -3.76
C ALA A 207 -8.68 6.41 -2.71
N GLU A 208 -7.41 6.57 -2.39
CA GLU A 208 -6.84 6.04 -1.14
C GLU A 208 -7.26 7.01 -0.02
N PRO A 209 -8.07 6.63 0.98
CA PRO A 209 -8.45 7.55 2.05
C PRO A 209 -7.28 7.87 2.99
N CYS A 210 -6.20 7.08 2.90
CA CYS A 210 -4.92 7.29 3.56
C CYS A 210 -3.81 7.02 2.53
N PRO A 211 -3.51 7.99 1.62
CA PRO A 211 -2.57 7.78 0.53
C PRO A 211 -1.16 7.44 1.01
N ALA A 212 -0.59 6.38 0.43
CA ALA A 212 0.71 5.86 0.82
C ALA A 212 1.60 5.46 -0.37
N ASN A 213 1.22 5.84 -1.61
CA ASN A 213 1.94 5.55 -2.84
C ASN A 213 2.69 6.78 -3.43
N MET A 214 2.67 7.90 -2.72
CA MET A 214 3.49 9.09 -2.97
C MET A 214 4.22 9.57 -1.71
N GLY A 215 4.53 8.62 -0.83
CA GLY A 215 4.72 8.80 0.59
C GLY A 215 3.37 8.93 1.30
N LEU A 216 3.37 8.88 2.62
CA LEU A 216 2.17 9.06 3.42
C LEU A 216 1.78 10.54 3.44
N ILE A 217 0.83 10.93 2.62
CA ILE A 217 0.32 12.32 2.54
C ILE A 217 -1.13 12.32 3.02
N PRO A 218 -1.39 12.72 4.28
CA PRO A 218 -2.74 12.77 4.82
C PRO A 218 -3.70 13.63 3.99
N PRO A 219 -4.99 13.31 3.96
CA PRO A 219 -5.99 14.21 3.41
C PRO A 219 -6.00 15.52 4.19
N ALA A 220 -6.18 16.63 3.49
CA ALA A 220 -6.48 17.91 4.11
C ALA A 220 -7.82 17.83 4.86
N GLU A 221 -7.99 18.66 5.88
CA GLU A 221 -9.22 18.69 6.67
C GLU A 221 -10.47 18.79 5.79
N GLY A 222 -11.43 17.90 5.97
CA GLY A 222 -12.68 17.85 5.20
C GLY A 222 -12.52 17.42 3.73
N PHE A 223 -11.35 16.90 3.30
CA PHE A 223 -11.17 16.48 1.90
C PHE A 223 -11.82 15.11 1.62
N VAL A 224 -11.80 14.19 2.56
CA VAL A 224 -12.45 12.87 2.40
C VAL A 224 -13.97 13.01 2.41
N GLU A 225 -14.49 13.90 3.24
CA GLU A 225 -15.91 14.28 3.26
C GLU A 225 -16.34 14.91 1.93
N LEU A 226 -15.49 15.75 1.34
CA LEU A 226 -15.73 16.32 0.02
C LEU A 226 -15.79 15.25 -1.08
N LEU A 227 -14.97 14.18 -1.00
CA LEU A 227 -15.08 13.05 -1.93
C LEU A 227 -16.49 12.45 -1.92
N ARG A 228 -17.05 12.23 -0.72
CA ARG A 228 -18.40 11.70 -0.57
C ARG A 228 -19.45 12.67 -1.11
N GLU A 229 -19.38 13.94 -0.69
CA GLU A 229 -20.28 14.98 -1.16
C GLU A 229 -20.29 15.08 -2.70
N ARG A 230 -19.11 15.07 -3.33
CA ARG A 230 -19.01 15.18 -4.80
C ARG A 230 -19.48 13.91 -5.51
N ALA A 231 -19.27 12.74 -4.94
CA ALA A 231 -19.83 11.51 -5.48
C ALA A 231 -21.35 11.53 -5.44
N ASP A 232 -21.95 11.91 -4.31
CA ASP A 232 -23.40 12.02 -4.15
C ASP A 232 -24.00 13.07 -5.12
N ALA A 233 -23.41 14.25 -5.18
CA ALA A 233 -23.90 15.34 -6.01
C ALA A 233 -23.84 15.01 -7.52
N SER A 234 -22.85 14.25 -7.96
CA SER A 234 -22.68 13.84 -9.36
C SER A 234 -23.39 12.53 -9.70
N GLY A 235 -23.87 11.79 -8.70
CA GLY A 235 -24.39 10.42 -8.85
C GLY A 235 -23.33 9.42 -9.29
N ALA A 236 -22.07 9.67 -8.94
CA ALA A 236 -20.95 8.74 -9.09
C ALA A 236 -20.84 7.84 -7.86
N LEU A 237 -20.21 6.66 -7.99
CA LEU A 237 -19.85 5.84 -6.85
C LEU A 237 -18.53 6.32 -6.25
N LEU A 238 -18.43 6.37 -4.92
CA LEU A 238 -17.17 6.55 -4.21
C LEU A 238 -16.54 5.19 -3.95
N ILE A 239 -15.37 4.94 -4.56
CA ILE A 239 -14.56 3.75 -4.32
C ILE A 239 -13.41 4.13 -3.38
N LEU A 240 -13.40 3.59 -2.17
CA LEU A 240 -12.29 3.76 -1.25
C LEU A 240 -11.31 2.60 -1.41
N ASP A 241 -10.09 2.92 -1.87
CA ASP A 241 -9.02 1.94 -1.98
C ASP A 241 -8.30 1.81 -0.64
N GLU A 242 -8.67 0.79 0.09
CA GLU A 242 -8.13 0.42 1.39
C GLU A 242 -7.15 -0.77 1.31
N VAL A 243 -6.54 -0.99 0.17
CA VAL A 243 -5.56 -2.07 0.00
C VAL A 243 -4.39 -1.92 0.97
N ILE A 244 -3.97 -0.67 1.29
CA ILE A 244 -2.93 -0.39 2.28
C ILE A 244 -3.53 -0.12 3.67
N SER A 245 -4.52 0.74 3.75
CA SER A 245 -5.07 1.27 5.00
C SER A 245 -6.08 0.33 5.69
N GLY A 246 -6.74 -0.54 4.94
CA GLY A 246 -7.71 -1.51 5.45
C GLY A 246 -7.10 -2.45 6.50
N PHE A 247 -7.78 -2.60 7.64
CA PHE A 247 -7.33 -3.38 8.79
C PHE A 247 -5.97 -2.94 9.38
N ARG A 248 -5.39 -1.85 8.88
CA ARG A 248 -4.08 -1.36 9.34
C ARG A 248 -4.21 -0.16 10.26
N VAL A 249 -4.84 0.91 9.78
CA VAL A 249 -4.90 2.19 10.50
C VAL A 249 -6.00 2.22 11.57
N ALA A 250 -6.96 1.33 11.45
CA ALA A 250 -8.03 1.01 12.40
C ALA A 250 -8.64 -0.35 12.04
N ARG A 251 -9.55 -0.87 12.84
CA ARG A 251 -10.23 -2.14 12.63
C ARG A 251 -11.01 -2.18 11.31
N GLY A 252 -11.73 -1.12 10.98
CA GLY A 252 -12.44 -0.92 9.72
C GLY A 252 -11.69 -0.03 8.72
N GLY A 253 -10.37 0.15 8.91
CA GLY A 253 -9.52 0.92 8.01
C GLY A 253 -9.65 2.43 8.13
N ALA A 254 -9.25 3.14 7.08
CA ALA A 254 -9.32 4.60 7.03
C ALA A 254 -10.76 5.11 6.90
N SER A 255 -11.68 4.32 6.36
CA SER A 255 -13.12 4.63 6.34
C SER A 255 -13.69 4.80 7.75
N GLU A 256 -13.32 3.91 8.69
CA GLU A 256 -13.70 4.04 10.10
C GLU A 256 -13.12 5.31 10.72
N ARG A 257 -11.84 5.61 10.46
CA ARG A 257 -11.16 6.78 11.03
C ARG A 257 -11.72 8.11 10.54
N SER A 258 -12.09 8.19 9.27
CA SER A 258 -12.65 9.39 8.67
C SER A 258 -14.16 9.53 8.90
N GLY A 259 -14.85 8.44 9.27
CA GLY A 259 -16.30 8.41 9.32
C GLY A 259 -16.98 8.43 7.94
N VAL A 260 -16.20 8.41 6.85
CA VAL A 260 -16.72 8.44 5.48
C VAL A 260 -16.84 7.02 4.93
N ARG A 261 -18.01 6.68 4.42
CA ARG A 261 -18.27 5.38 3.78
C ARG A 261 -18.12 5.47 2.28
N GLY A 262 -17.37 4.54 1.68
CA GLY A 262 -17.41 4.29 0.25
C GLY A 262 -18.65 3.49 -0.13
N ASP A 263 -19.12 3.65 -1.37
CA ASP A 263 -20.11 2.75 -1.96
C ASP A 263 -19.48 1.37 -2.23
N LEU A 264 -18.20 1.40 -2.62
CA LEU A 264 -17.35 0.23 -2.75
C LEU A 264 -16.05 0.46 -1.98
N VAL A 265 -15.53 -0.60 -1.37
CA VAL A 265 -14.21 -0.63 -0.72
C VAL A 265 -13.37 -1.72 -1.35
N VAL A 266 -12.13 -1.38 -1.73
CA VAL A 266 -11.13 -2.31 -2.24
C VAL A 266 -10.19 -2.70 -1.12
N LEU A 267 -10.05 -4.00 -0.87
CA LEU A 267 -9.23 -4.57 0.21
C LEU A 267 -8.14 -5.47 -0.37
N GLY A 268 -7.04 -5.63 0.34
CA GLY A 268 -5.93 -6.51 -0.04
C GLY A 268 -4.90 -6.63 1.07
N LYS A 269 -3.67 -6.97 0.73
CA LYS A 269 -2.52 -7.02 1.66
C LYS A 269 -2.82 -7.79 2.96
N ILE A 270 -3.17 -7.09 4.05
CA ILE A 270 -3.50 -7.70 5.36
C ILE A 270 -4.61 -8.75 5.25
N LEU A 271 -5.59 -8.51 4.36
CA LEU A 271 -6.67 -9.46 4.09
C LEU A 271 -6.17 -10.87 3.74
N GLY A 272 -5.01 -10.97 3.09
CA GLY A 272 -4.39 -12.23 2.71
C GLY A 272 -3.36 -12.77 3.70
N GLY A 273 -3.05 -12.03 4.79
CA GLY A 273 -2.06 -12.46 5.78
C GLY A 273 -0.68 -12.78 5.21
N GLY A 274 -0.28 -12.09 4.13
CA GLY A 274 0.97 -12.33 3.40
C GLY A 274 0.82 -13.24 2.17
N LEU A 275 -0.35 -13.82 1.92
CA LEU A 275 -0.67 -14.59 0.72
C LEU A 275 -1.52 -13.77 -0.26
N PRO A 276 -1.55 -14.16 -1.56
CA PRO A 276 -2.33 -13.47 -2.59
C PRO A 276 -3.83 -13.54 -2.31
N ALA A 277 -4.40 -12.45 -1.78
CA ALA A 277 -5.83 -12.23 -1.63
C ALA A 277 -6.14 -10.74 -1.64
N ALA A 278 -7.27 -10.40 -2.26
CA ALA A 278 -7.89 -9.10 -2.23
C ALA A 278 -9.40 -9.28 -2.38
N ALA A 279 -10.14 -8.19 -2.23
CA ALA A 279 -11.60 -8.23 -2.38
C ALA A 279 -12.15 -6.86 -2.75
N VAL A 280 -13.33 -6.87 -3.35
CA VAL A 280 -14.22 -5.72 -3.41
C VAL A 280 -15.42 -6.01 -2.50
N THR A 281 -15.82 -5.01 -1.71
CA THR A 281 -16.98 -5.08 -0.81
C THR A 281 -17.81 -3.82 -0.90
N GLY A 282 -19.07 -3.90 -0.54
CA GLY A 282 -20.04 -2.79 -0.54
C GLY A 282 -21.43 -3.28 -0.18
N SER A 283 -22.45 -2.49 -0.52
CA SER A 283 -23.85 -2.88 -0.28
C SER A 283 -24.24 -4.11 -1.10
N ARG A 284 -25.25 -4.82 -0.63
CA ARG A 284 -25.82 -5.98 -1.34
C ARG A 284 -26.29 -5.58 -2.73
N GLU A 285 -27.01 -4.47 -2.85
CA GLU A 285 -27.53 -3.96 -4.12
C GLU A 285 -26.43 -3.81 -5.19
N LEU A 286 -25.29 -3.22 -4.82
CA LEU A 286 -24.16 -3.04 -5.73
C LEU A 286 -23.48 -4.38 -6.06
N LEU A 287 -23.20 -5.20 -5.06
CA LEU A 287 -22.47 -6.46 -5.28
C LEU A 287 -23.30 -7.50 -6.05
N GLU A 288 -24.63 -7.47 -5.95
CA GLU A 288 -25.54 -8.34 -6.73
C GLU A 288 -25.60 -7.97 -8.21
N THR A 289 -25.04 -6.83 -8.64
CA THR A 289 -24.85 -6.57 -10.08
C THR A 289 -23.74 -7.43 -10.70
N LEU A 290 -22.90 -8.08 -9.87
CA LEU A 290 -21.92 -9.06 -10.33
C LEU A 290 -22.57 -10.40 -10.71
N ALA A 291 -22.05 -11.02 -11.77
CA ALA A 291 -22.40 -12.39 -12.12
C ALA A 291 -22.09 -13.36 -10.94
N PRO A 292 -22.91 -14.37 -10.65
CA PRO A 292 -24.01 -14.91 -11.45
C PRO A 292 -25.38 -14.27 -11.17
N VAL A 293 -25.50 -13.33 -10.24
CA VAL A 293 -26.76 -12.66 -9.92
C VAL A 293 -27.06 -11.60 -10.98
N GLY A 294 -26.15 -10.68 -11.22
CA GLY A 294 -26.22 -9.67 -12.25
C GLY A 294 -25.37 -10.02 -13.48
N GLU A 295 -25.14 -9.03 -14.33
CA GLU A 295 -24.47 -9.20 -15.63
C GLU A 295 -23.01 -8.76 -15.65
N VAL A 296 -22.53 -8.03 -14.62
CA VAL A 296 -21.14 -7.57 -14.56
C VAL A 296 -20.22 -8.75 -14.29
N TYR A 297 -19.37 -9.08 -15.25
CA TYR A 297 -18.54 -10.28 -15.19
C TYR A 297 -17.25 -10.08 -14.40
N GLN A 298 -16.97 -11.02 -13.49
CA GLN A 298 -15.69 -11.18 -12.79
C GLN A 298 -15.49 -12.67 -12.48
N ALA A 299 -14.30 -13.18 -12.68
CA ALA A 299 -13.92 -14.55 -12.33
C ALA A 299 -12.44 -14.62 -11.96
N GLY A 300 -12.10 -15.61 -11.14
CA GLY A 300 -10.70 -15.90 -10.77
C GLY A 300 -10.59 -17.31 -10.20
N THR A 301 -9.77 -18.16 -10.83
CA THR A 301 -9.58 -19.56 -10.42
C THR A 301 -9.13 -19.70 -8.96
N LEU A 302 -8.28 -18.79 -8.49
CA LEU A 302 -7.69 -18.83 -7.15
C LEU A 302 -8.32 -17.80 -6.19
N SER A 303 -9.38 -17.10 -6.61
CA SER A 303 -10.11 -16.20 -5.74
C SER A 303 -10.74 -16.99 -4.58
N GLY A 304 -10.44 -16.60 -3.34
CA GLY A 304 -10.89 -17.32 -2.15
C GLY A 304 -10.16 -18.67 -1.91
N ASN A 305 -8.93 -18.83 -2.42
CA ASN A 305 -8.18 -20.06 -2.17
C ASN A 305 -7.98 -20.34 -0.68
N PRO A 306 -8.02 -21.62 -0.27
CA PRO A 306 -8.02 -22.01 1.15
C PRO A 306 -6.85 -21.48 1.95
N LEU A 307 -5.67 -21.36 1.35
CA LEU A 307 -4.46 -20.94 2.08
C LEU A 307 -4.51 -19.45 2.41
N ALA A 308 -4.89 -18.61 1.42
CA ALA A 308 -4.96 -17.16 1.61
C ALA A 308 -6.13 -16.79 2.54
N VAL A 309 -7.25 -17.50 2.46
CA VAL A 309 -8.38 -17.32 3.38
C VAL A 309 -8.00 -17.69 4.81
N ALA A 310 -7.34 -18.84 5.02
CA ALA A 310 -6.88 -19.26 6.35
C ALA A 310 -5.86 -18.28 6.94
N ALA A 311 -4.90 -17.81 6.13
CA ALA A 311 -3.92 -16.80 6.54
C ALA A 311 -4.60 -15.47 6.91
N GLY A 312 -5.57 -15.04 6.11
CA GLY A 312 -6.35 -13.83 6.34
C GLY A 312 -7.13 -13.89 7.65
N LEU A 313 -7.91 -14.95 7.86
CA LEU A 313 -8.67 -15.16 9.10
C LEU A 313 -7.76 -15.17 10.33
N ALA A 314 -6.63 -15.91 10.27
CA ALA A 314 -5.67 -15.97 11.36
C ALA A 314 -5.02 -14.59 11.62
N THR A 315 -4.73 -13.82 10.58
CA THR A 315 -4.16 -12.47 10.72
C THR A 315 -5.18 -11.50 11.31
N LEU A 316 -6.42 -11.50 10.82
CA LEU A 316 -7.47 -10.63 11.35
C LEU A 316 -7.80 -10.95 12.81
N ALA A 317 -7.71 -12.22 13.23
CA ALA A 317 -7.91 -12.61 14.62
C ALA A 317 -6.86 -12.04 15.59
N LEU A 318 -5.67 -11.65 15.10
CA LEU A 318 -4.63 -10.99 15.89
C LEU A 318 -4.85 -9.48 16.05
N LEU A 319 -5.79 -8.91 15.29
CA LEU A 319 -6.04 -7.47 15.26
C LEU A 319 -7.24 -7.13 16.16
N ASP A 320 -6.99 -7.14 17.46
CA ASP A 320 -7.90 -6.65 18.51
C ASP A 320 -7.60 -5.17 18.87
N GLU A 321 -8.29 -4.62 19.85
CA GLU A 321 -8.11 -3.23 20.28
C GLU A 321 -6.70 -2.96 20.81
N ASP A 322 -6.13 -3.89 21.59
CA ASP A 322 -4.77 -3.75 22.14
C ASP A 322 -3.73 -3.77 21.03
N ALA A 323 -3.92 -4.56 19.98
CA ALA A 323 -3.05 -4.58 18.82
C ALA A 323 -3.03 -3.22 18.09
N TYR A 324 -4.16 -2.55 17.93
CA TYR A 324 -4.21 -1.22 17.32
C TYR A 324 -3.57 -0.14 18.22
N VAL A 325 -3.75 -0.21 19.54
CA VAL A 325 -3.08 0.67 20.48
C VAL A 325 -1.57 0.48 20.42
N ALA A 326 -1.09 -0.77 20.43
CA ALA A 326 0.32 -1.09 20.32
C ALA A 326 0.93 -0.59 18.99
N LEU A 327 0.23 -0.83 17.87
CA LEU A 327 0.67 -0.41 16.55
C LEU A 327 0.74 1.12 16.43
N ALA A 328 -0.23 1.84 16.97
CA ALA A 328 -0.23 3.30 17.00
C ALA A 328 0.93 3.84 17.85
N SER A 329 1.11 3.32 19.06
CA SER A 329 2.15 3.74 19.99
C SER A 329 3.57 3.50 19.45
N SER A 330 3.82 2.30 18.88
CA SER A 330 5.11 1.96 18.28
C SER A 330 5.42 2.84 17.06
N THR A 331 4.42 3.09 16.21
CA THR A 331 4.57 3.95 15.02
C THR A 331 4.85 5.40 15.42
N GLN A 332 4.11 5.93 16.38
CA GLN A 332 4.33 7.29 16.88
C GLN A 332 5.75 7.46 17.44
N ARG A 333 6.18 6.55 18.32
CA ARG A 333 7.53 6.57 18.90
C ARG A 333 8.61 6.55 17.82
N LEU A 334 8.46 5.69 16.82
CA LEU A 334 9.39 5.62 15.70
C LEU A 334 9.40 6.93 14.91
N ALA A 335 8.24 7.50 14.58
CA ALA A 335 8.14 8.74 13.83
C ALA A 335 8.76 9.94 14.57
N GLU A 336 8.46 10.09 15.86
CA GLU A 336 9.03 11.15 16.71
C GLU A 336 10.55 10.98 16.87
N GLY A 337 11.01 9.75 17.07
CA GLY A 337 12.44 9.44 17.18
C GLY A 337 13.21 9.69 15.89
N LEU A 338 12.67 9.33 14.72
CA LEU A 338 13.27 9.63 13.42
C LEU A 338 13.36 11.13 13.17
N ARG A 339 12.32 11.89 13.52
CA ARG A 339 12.34 13.36 13.43
C ARG A 339 13.39 13.98 14.37
N ALA A 340 13.49 13.46 15.59
CA ALA A 340 14.51 13.90 16.55
C ALA A 340 15.94 13.56 16.08
N ALA A 341 16.16 12.37 15.53
CA ALA A 341 17.44 11.93 14.98
C ALA A 341 17.93 12.80 13.82
N ALA A 342 17.00 13.38 13.03
CA ALA A 342 17.35 14.30 11.95
C ALA A 342 17.94 15.64 12.45
N GLY A 343 17.66 16.03 13.71
CA GLY A 343 18.16 17.29 14.30
C GLY A 343 17.68 18.53 13.55
N ALA A 344 18.61 19.39 13.13
CA ALA A 344 18.33 20.63 12.40
C ALA A 344 18.19 20.42 10.86
N ARG A 345 18.31 19.19 10.36
CA ARG A 345 18.17 18.91 8.93
C ARG A 345 16.74 19.15 8.45
N PRO A 346 16.54 19.56 7.19
CA PRO A 346 15.21 19.75 6.61
C PRO A 346 14.54 18.40 6.34
N VAL A 347 14.09 17.76 7.40
CA VAL A 347 13.40 16.46 7.38
C VAL A 347 12.08 16.59 8.11
N SER A 348 11.02 16.09 7.52
CA SER A 348 9.72 15.96 8.14
C SER A 348 9.26 14.50 8.13
N VAL A 349 8.42 14.12 9.08
CA VAL A 349 7.87 12.77 9.19
C VAL A 349 6.36 12.87 9.33
N THR A 350 5.65 12.17 8.47
CA THR A 350 4.20 11.97 8.59
C THR A 350 3.93 10.55 9.05
N TRP A 351 2.89 10.35 9.85
CA TRP A 351 2.53 9.03 10.32
C TRP A 351 1.02 8.86 10.57
N ALA A 352 0.58 7.62 10.48
CA ALA A 352 -0.70 7.09 10.93
C ALA A 352 -0.43 5.73 11.59
N PRO A 353 -1.35 5.13 12.38
CA PRO A 353 -1.12 3.81 12.95
C PRO A 353 -0.63 2.80 11.92
N GLY A 354 0.55 2.20 12.16
CA GLY A 354 1.18 1.23 11.27
C GLY A 354 1.75 1.79 9.95
N LEU A 355 1.80 3.11 9.77
CA LEU A 355 2.29 3.78 8.56
C LEU A 355 3.12 5.01 8.91
N LEU A 356 4.25 5.22 8.28
CA LEU A 356 4.96 6.49 8.31
C LEU A 356 5.77 6.72 7.03
N THR A 357 6.14 7.97 6.78
CA THR A 357 7.11 8.34 5.73
C THR A 357 8.03 9.44 6.23
N VAL A 358 9.31 9.30 5.91
CA VAL A 358 10.35 10.30 6.17
C VAL A 358 10.56 11.08 4.88
N PHE A 359 10.28 12.38 4.90
CA PHE A 359 10.48 13.28 3.79
C PHE A 359 11.70 14.17 4.03
N PHE A 360 12.59 14.24 3.05
CA PHE A 360 13.72 15.15 3.07
C PHE A 360 13.27 16.53 2.55
N ALA A 361 12.46 17.17 3.37
CA ALA A 361 11.89 18.50 3.19
C ALA A 361 11.56 19.09 4.56
N GLU A 362 11.68 20.41 4.71
CA GLU A 362 11.40 21.12 5.96
C GLU A 362 9.94 20.96 6.42
N ARG A 363 9.02 20.93 5.44
CA ARG A 363 7.57 20.74 5.68
C ARG A 363 7.10 19.48 4.98
N PRO A 364 6.13 18.75 5.58
CA PRO A 364 5.53 17.61 4.92
C PRO A 364 4.89 18.00 3.59
N PRO A 365 5.06 17.20 2.54
CA PRO A 365 4.32 17.38 1.29
C PRO A 365 2.81 17.25 1.52
N HIS A 366 2.03 17.92 0.67
CA HIS A 366 0.56 17.88 0.70
C HIS A 366 -0.05 17.27 -0.57
N ASP A 367 0.78 17.04 -1.60
CA ASP A 367 0.42 16.41 -2.88
C ASP A 367 1.65 15.77 -3.54
N LEU A 368 1.46 15.15 -4.71
CA LEU A 368 2.55 14.56 -5.48
C LEU A 368 3.56 15.60 -5.98
N ALA A 369 3.11 16.80 -6.34
CA ALA A 369 3.99 17.85 -6.87
C ALA A 369 4.99 18.28 -5.80
N SER A 370 4.51 18.55 -4.59
CA SER A 370 5.36 18.90 -3.44
C SER A 370 6.24 17.72 -2.99
N ALA A 371 5.75 16.48 -3.05
CA ALA A 371 6.56 15.29 -2.74
C ALA A 371 7.75 15.10 -3.69
N ARG A 372 7.60 15.49 -4.96
CA ARG A 372 8.67 15.46 -5.96
C ARG A 372 9.74 16.53 -5.76
N LEU A 373 9.46 17.56 -4.97
CA LEU A 373 10.43 18.63 -4.64
C LEU A 373 11.31 18.28 -3.44
N CYS A 374 11.06 17.17 -2.75
CA CYS A 374 11.93 16.68 -1.67
C CYS A 374 13.30 16.29 -2.22
N ASP A 375 14.32 16.32 -1.36
CA ASP A 375 15.67 15.86 -1.72
C ASP A 375 15.73 14.32 -1.76
N LEU A 376 15.43 13.77 -2.95
CA LEU A 376 15.39 12.33 -3.19
C LEU A 376 16.79 11.69 -3.16
N ASP A 377 17.84 12.47 -3.49
CA ASP A 377 19.23 12.00 -3.45
C ASP A 377 19.71 11.83 -2.02
N ALA A 378 19.39 12.78 -1.15
CA ALA A 378 19.64 12.68 0.29
C ALA A 378 18.87 11.50 0.92
N TYR A 379 17.59 11.31 0.56
CA TYR A 379 16.83 10.12 0.99
C TYR A 379 17.54 8.82 0.55
N GLY A 380 17.95 8.74 -0.73
CA GLY A 380 18.64 7.57 -1.26
C GLY A 380 19.95 7.27 -0.52
N ALA A 381 20.73 8.32 -0.22
CA ALA A 381 21.96 8.19 0.54
C ALA A 381 21.71 7.72 1.98
N TRP A 382 20.72 8.30 2.67
CA TRP A 382 20.31 7.89 4.01
C TRP A 382 19.79 6.46 4.06
N CYS A 383 19.00 6.06 3.08
CA CYS A 383 18.48 4.71 2.95
C CYS A 383 19.62 3.68 2.83
N ARG A 384 20.66 3.98 2.04
CA ARG A 384 21.86 3.11 1.93
C ARG A 384 22.62 3.00 3.25
N GLU A 385 22.73 4.10 4.01
CA GLU A 385 23.37 4.09 5.33
C GLU A 385 22.56 3.27 6.36
N LEU A 386 21.22 3.33 6.32
CA LEU A 386 20.35 2.47 7.14
C LEU A 386 20.56 1.00 6.83
N LEU A 387 20.57 0.63 5.55
CA LEU A 387 20.84 -0.75 5.12
C LEU A 387 22.20 -1.25 5.61
N ALA A 388 23.23 -0.42 5.53
CA ALA A 388 24.57 -0.76 6.04
C ALA A 388 24.56 -1.01 7.56
N ARG A 389 23.59 -0.43 8.30
CA ARG A 389 23.44 -0.57 9.75
C ARG A 389 22.35 -1.57 10.16
N GLY A 390 21.81 -2.36 9.23
CA GLY A 390 20.86 -3.42 9.53
C GLY A 390 19.42 -2.96 9.70
N VAL A 391 19.04 -1.89 9.03
CA VAL A 391 17.64 -1.47 8.90
C VAL A 391 17.27 -1.52 7.43
N TYR A 392 16.14 -2.13 7.10
CA TYR A 392 15.61 -2.26 5.75
C TYR A 392 14.42 -1.32 5.55
N PRO A 393 14.65 -0.04 5.18
CA PRO A 393 13.60 0.91 4.86
C PRO A 393 13.08 0.67 3.43
N PRO A 394 11.91 1.20 3.06
CA PRO A 394 11.49 1.25 1.67
C PRO A 394 12.54 1.93 0.78
N PRO A 395 12.87 1.35 -0.40
CA PRO A 395 13.92 1.88 -1.28
C PRO A 395 13.42 3.04 -2.16
N SER A 396 12.48 3.83 -1.65
CA SER A 396 11.94 5.04 -2.28
C SER A 396 11.23 5.88 -1.25
N GLN A 397 11.41 7.21 -1.25
CA GLN A 397 10.66 8.14 -0.41
C GLN A 397 9.14 8.16 -0.74
N PHE A 398 8.75 7.71 -1.94
CA PHE A 398 7.35 7.60 -2.32
C PHE A 398 6.64 6.37 -1.72
N GLU A 399 7.37 5.49 -1.05
CA GLU A 399 6.82 4.34 -0.35
C GLU A 399 6.69 4.63 1.15
N ALA A 400 5.63 4.11 1.78
CA ALA A 400 5.49 4.17 3.23
C ALA A 400 6.32 3.09 3.92
N TRP A 401 6.74 3.37 5.15
CA TRP A 401 7.24 2.38 6.10
C TRP A 401 6.04 1.71 6.79
N PHE A 402 6.18 0.42 7.07
CA PHE A 402 5.13 -0.41 7.63
C PHE A 402 5.55 -1.04 8.97
N PRO A 403 5.53 -0.30 10.08
CA PRO A 403 5.64 -0.92 11.40
C PRO A 403 4.60 -2.03 11.55
N SER A 404 4.98 -3.12 12.22
CA SER A 404 4.13 -4.28 12.49
C SER A 404 4.06 -4.53 14.00
N LEU A 405 3.16 -5.41 14.42
CA LEU A 405 3.04 -5.84 15.81
C LEU A 405 4.30 -6.54 16.35
N ALA A 406 5.17 -7.03 15.45
CA ALA A 406 6.44 -7.65 15.81
C ALA A 406 7.57 -6.64 16.06
N HIS A 407 7.36 -5.34 15.78
CA HIS A 407 8.36 -4.30 16.05
C HIS A 407 8.33 -3.90 17.53
N GLU A 408 9.07 -4.65 18.34
CA GLU A 408 9.24 -4.39 19.76
C GLU A 408 10.15 -3.17 20.02
N GLN A 409 10.25 -2.75 21.28
CA GLN A 409 11.04 -1.59 21.69
C GLN A 409 12.51 -1.68 21.22
N GLU A 410 13.13 -2.84 21.34
CA GLU A 410 14.53 -3.05 20.91
C GLU A 410 14.72 -2.77 19.41
N HIS A 411 13.79 -3.21 18.54
CA HIS A 411 13.85 -2.96 17.10
C HIS A 411 13.75 -1.47 16.79
N ILE A 412 12.89 -0.74 17.52
CA ILE A 412 12.73 0.71 17.36
C ILE A 412 14.01 1.41 17.81
N GLU A 413 14.57 1.07 18.97
CA GLU A 413 15.79 1.68 19.50
C GLU A 413 16.99 1.44 18.56
N ARG A 414 17.16 0.22 18.06
CA ARG A 414 18.19 -0.11 17.04
C ARG A 414 18.01 0.72 15.77
N THR A 415 16.77 0.92 15.34
CA THR A 415 16.45 1.72 14.16
C THR A 415 16.78 3.19 14.38
N LEU A 416 16.42 3.75 15.53
CA LEU A 416 16.69 5.15 15.85
C LEU A 416 18.20 5.43 15.99
N ALA A 417 18.96 4.51 16.60
CA ALA A 417 20.42 4.61 16.68
C ALA A 417 21.05 4.55 15.27
N ALA A 418 20.56 3.63 14.40
CA ALA A 418 21.02 3.53 13.02
C ALA A 418 20.66 4.80 12.21
N ALA A 419 19.48 5.37 12.43
CA ALA A 419 19.03 6.58 11.75
C ALA A 419 19.86 7.80 12.14
N ALA A 420 20.17 7.98 13.42
CA ALA A 420 21.03 9.06 13.91
C ALA A 420 22.43 8.99 13.26
N ALA A 421 23.08 7.82 13.32
CA ALA A 421 24.37 7.61 12.68
C ALA A 421 24.33 7.76 11.15
N ALA A 422 23.22 7.39 10.51
CA ALA A 422 23.04 7.60 9.08
C ALA A 422 22.90 9.08 8.72
N PHE A 423 22.20 9.88 9.53
CA PHE A 423 22.14 11.33 9.36
C PHE A 423 23.51 12.01 9.56
N GLU A 424 24.29 11.59 10.58
CA GLU A 424 25.66 12.09 10.80
C GLU A 424 26.55 11.86 9.56
N ALA A 425 26.54 10.64 9.01
CA ALA A 425 27.32 10.28 7.83
C ALA A 425 26.95 11.11 6.57
N LEU A 426 25.72 11.61 6.47
CA LEU A 426 25.33 12.54 5.40
C LEU A 426 25.99 13.92 5.56
N GLY A 427 26.12 14.40 6.80
CA GLY A 427 26.78 15.69 7.10
C GLY A 427 28.26 15.68 6.69
N GLU A 428 29.00 14.66 7.11
CA GLU A 428 30.42 14.50 6.78
C GLU A 428 30.70 14.46 5.26
N ARG A 429 29.82 13.83 4.49
CA ARG A 429 29.92 13.77 2.99
C ARG A 429 29.65 15.11 2.32
N SER A 430 28.80 15.95 2.91
CA SER A 430 28.54 17.30 2.40
C SER A 430 29.73 18.23 2.63
N GLU A 431 30.34 18.16 3.82
CA GLU A 431 31.55 18.94 4.16
C GLU A 431 32.78 18.51 3.36
N ALA A 432 32.92 17.21 3.06
CA ALA A 432 34.04 16.69 2.25
C ALA A 432 33.95 17.06 0.74
N ARG A 433 32.80 17.54 0.28
CA ARG A 433 32.56 17.96 -1.11
C ARG A 433 32.57 19.49 -1.30
N ALA A 434 32.49 20.26 -0.21
CA ALA A 434 32.56 21.69 -0.18
C ALA A 434 34.04 22.15 -0.02
#